data_b82f24514360f697f125416b3e568db2
#
_entry.id   b82f24514360f697f125416b3e568db2
#
_cell.length_a   1.000
_cell.length_b   1.000
_cell.length_c   1.000
_cell.angle_alpha   90.00
_cell.angle_beta   90.00
_cell.angle_gamma   90.00
#
_symmetry.space_group_name_H-M   'P 1'
#
loop_
_entity.id
_entity.type
_entity.pdbx_description
1 polymer ?
#
loop_
_entity_poly.entity_id
_entity_poly.type
_entity_poly.pdbx_seq_one_letter_code
_entity_poly.pdbx_strand_id
1 'polypeptide(L)'
;HTTDYQFTDETIRNTTTSGTIYKDMTGKKYTENISQLALANVDYDMQNRHHMSYNFMMIHANVQSVGDYTGKNSIFSDDYDNQGFTRRQQANDNLLIVNQLMTNWGLTKTLSLDAGASYNIVKGNEPDRRINNITKAEEGYTLLRGNSQQRYFSTLDEDDINVKAGLIYRLKDNVEEISNIRLGYTGRFVDDNFKATEYNLTVGHASSIPSLDNFSLDDYYNQQNLSSGRFAVQKNIDKYSVTKNIHSAYAEATYQFTPRWIVNVGMKYDNVDIQVDYNVNKGGSEGSNTIQKDFFLPSLNLKYNLSEKHSLRLGASKTYTLPQAKEISPYRYVGVNFNSQGN
;
A
#
# COMPACT_ATOMS: atom_id res chain seq x y z
N HIS A 1 -17.56 -9.91 -8.75
CA HIS A 1 -16.53 -10.95 -8.62
C HIS A 1 -15.84 -11.16 -9.96
N THR A 2 -14.53 -11.07 -9.97
CA THR A 2 -13.69 -11.36 -11.15
C THR A 2 -12.57 -12.30 -10.73
N THR A 3 -12.23 -13.23 -11.61
CA THR A 3 -11.05 -14.09 -11.49
C THR A 3 -10.24 -13.95 -12.77
N ASP A 4 -8.96 -13.69 -12.63
CA ASP A 4 -8.01 -13.51 -13.73
C ASP A 4 -6.77 -14.38 -13.49
N TYR A 5 -6.33 -15.05 -14.55
CA TYR A 5 -5.11 -15.88 -14.55
C TYR A 5 -4.10 -15.26 -15.48
N GLN A 6 -2.92 -14.97 -14.96
CA GLN A 6 -1.84 -14.38 -15.72
C GLN A 6 -0.64 -15.32 -15.75
N PHE A 7 -0.02 -15.39 -16.91
CA PHE A 7 1.24 -16.09 -17.13
C PHE A 7 2.23 -15.10 -17.74
N THR A 8 3.39 -14.96 -17.11
CA THR A 8 4.43 -14.04 -17.56
C THR A 8 5.80 -14.72 -17.60
N ASP A 9 6.56 -14.48 -18.68
CA ASP A 9 7.99 -14.74 -18.70
C ASP A 9 8.72 -13.56 -18.06
N GLU A 10 9.54 -13.82 -17.05
CA GLU A 10 10.26 -12.80 -16.31
C GLU A 10 11.77 -12.98 -16.41
N THR A 11 12.50 -11.87 -16.51
CA THR A 11 13.96 -11.85 -16.40
C THR A 11 14.35 -10.95 -15.23
N ILE A 12 15.13 -11.50 -14.31
CA ILE A 12 15.66 -10.79 -13.15
C ILE A 12 17.14 -10.59 -13.34
N ARG A 13 17.58 -9.34 -13.55
CA ARG A 13 18.98 -8.99 -13.69
C ARG A 13 19.37 -7.87 -12.75
N ASN A 14 20.29 -8.16 -11.85
CA ASN A 14 20.81 -7.20 -10.88
C ASN A 14 22.31 -7.02 -11.04
N THR A 15 22.76 -5.76 -10.95
CA THR A 15 24.17 -5.38 -11.05
C THR A 15 24.62 -4.67 -9.79
N THR A 16 25.90 -4.77 -9.48
CA THR A 16 26.57 -3.92 -8.48
C THR A 16 26.66 -2.49 -9.00
N THR A 17 27.04 -1.56 -8.15
CA THR A 17 27.35 -0.17 -8.54
C THR A 17 28.49 -0.05 -9.56
N SER A 18 29.40 -1.04 -9.59
CA SER A 18 30.49 -1.16 -10.58
C SER A 18 30.07 -1.83 -11.91
N GLY A 19 28.77 -2.19 -12.05
CA GLY A 19 28.25 -2.82 -13.27
C GLY A 19 28.41 -4.35 -13.34
N THR A 20 28.96 -4.99 -12.32
CA THR A 20 29.09 -6.45 -12.29
C THR A 20 27.73 -7.10 -12.04
N ILE A 21 27.32 -8.02 -12.92
CA ILE A 21 26.08 -8.77 -12.77
C ILE A 21 26.27 -9.83 -11.68
N TYR A 22 25.49 -9.74 -10.60
CA TYR A 22 25.50 -10.73 -9.52
C TYR A 22 24.25 -11.61 -9.49
N LYS A 23 23.22 -11.24 -10.26
CA LYS A 23 22.01 -12.04 -10.44
C LYS A 23 21.53 -11.90 -11.88
N ASP A 24 21.34 -13.02 -12.58
CA ASP A 24 20.81 -13.09 -13.94
C ASP A 24 20.00 -14.39 -14.06
N MET A 25 18.69 -14.28 -13.87
CA MET A 25 17.78 -15.40 -13.82
C MET A 25 16.60 -15.15 -14.77
N THR A 26 16.17 -16.19 -15.44
CA THR A 26 14.95 -16.20 -16.24
C THR A 26 13.96 -17.21 -15.67
N GLY A 27 12.68 -16.93 -15.80
CA GLY A 27 11.67 -17.80 -15.23
C GLY A 27 10.28 -17.49 -15.68
N LYS A 28 9.37 -18.26 -15.14
CA LYS A 28 7.93 -18.18 -15.40
C LYS A 28 7.20 -17.89 -14.12
N LYS A 29 6.27 -16.96 -14.21
CA LYS A 29 5.40 -16.61 -13.10
C LYS A 29 3.95 -16.84 -13.47
N TYR A 30 3.27 -17.57 -12.61
CA TYR A 30 1.83 -17.81 -12.66
C TYR A 30 1.17 -16.99 -11.57
N THR A 31 0.12 -16.27 -11.91
CA THR A 31 -0.61 -15.44 -10.96
C THR A 31 -2.10 -15.67 -11.12
N GLU A 32 -2.79 -15.89 -10.02
CA GLU A 32 -4.23 -15.90 -9.91
C GLU A 32 -4.68 -14.65 -9.12
N ASN A 33 -5.56 -13.86 -9.72
CA ASN A 33 -6.15 -12.68 -9.09
C ASN A 33 -7.66 -12.91 -8.91
N ILE A 34 -8.13 -12.83 -7.68
CA ILE A 34 -9.56 -12.88 -7.35
C ILE A 34 -9.94 -11.54 -6.75
N SER A 35 -10.92 -10.86 -7.35
CA SER A 35 -11.42 -9.58 -6.86
C SER A 35 -12.92 -9.59 -6.67
N GLN A 36 -13.37 -9.09 -5.53
CA GLN A 36 -14.76 -8.96 -5.15
C GLN A 36 -15.05 -7.51 -4.81
N LEU A 37 -16.13 -6.97 -5.38
CA LEU A 37 -16.59 -5.61 -5.13
C LEU A 37 -18.04 -5.65 -4.69
N ALA A 38 -18.37 -4.96 -3.60
CA ALA A 38 -19.73 -4.66 -3.20
C ALA A 38 -19.88 -3.15 -3.00
N LEU A 39 -20.94 -2.59 -3.54
CA LEU A 39 -21.29 -1.17 -3.44
C LEU A 39 -22.75 -1.04 -3.00
N ALA A 40 -23.01 -0.11 -2.10
CA ALA A 40 -24.35 0.32 -1.76
C ALA A 40 -24.35 1.83 -1.53
N ASN A 41 -25.38 2.49 -2.05
CA ASN A 41 -25.62 3.92 -1.83
C ASN A 41 -27.08 4.10 -1.43
N VAL A 42 -27.29 4.96 -0.44
CA VAL A 42 -28.63 5.39 -0.01
C VAL A 42 -28.60 6.91 0.08
N ASP A 43 -29.44 7.54 -0.76
CA ASP A 43 -29.62 8.99 -0.77
C ASP A 43 -31.00 9.34 -0.22
N TYR A 44 -31.05 10.38 0.60
CA TYR A 44 -32.27 10.87 1.19
C TYR A 44 -32.36 12.39 1.12
N ASP A 45 -33.34 12.88 0.37
CA ASP A 45 -33.65 14.30 0.22
C ASP A 45 -34.79 14.70 1.12
N MET A 46 -34.58 15.66 2.02
CA MET A 46 -35.58 16.25 2.90
C MET A 46 -35.92 17.67 2.43
N GLN A 47 -37.16 17.91 2.05
CA GLN A 47 -37.73 19.22 1.78
C GLN A 47 -36.88 20.12 0.84
N ASN A 48 -36.32 19.59 -0.22
CA ASN A 48 -35.53 20.28 -1.26
C ASN A 48 -34.29 21.07 -0.79
N ARG A 49 -33.92 21.00 0.51
CA ARG A 49 -32.82 21.77 1.08
C ARG A 49 -31.80 20.94 1.86
N HIS A 50 -32.19 19.75 2.25
CA HIS A 50 -31.35 18.89 3.06
C HIS A 50 -31.14 17.60 2.32
N HIS A 51 -29.90 17.26 2.11
CA HIS A 51 -29.48 16.04 1.46
C HIS A 51 -28.60 15.24 2.42
N MET A 52 -28.84 13.94 2.52
CA MET A 52 -28.02 13.00 3.26
C MET A 52 -27.75 11.78 2.41
N SER A 53 -26.50 11.35 2.33
CA SER A 53 -26.14 10.14 1.62
C SER A 53 -25.26 9.23 2.49
N TYR A 54 -25.53 7.94 2.41
CA TYR A 54 -24.68 6.91 2.98
C TYR A 54 -24.12 6.06 1.85
N ASN A 55 -22.79 5.92 1.83
CA ASN A 55 -22.06 5.12 0.87
C ASN A 55 -21.33 3.99 1.60
N PHE A 56 -21.55 2.78 1.12
CA PHE A 56 -20.79 1.61 1.50
C PHE A 56 -20.02 1.08 0.32
N MET A 57 -18.74 0.76 0.53
CA MET A 57 -17.92 0.07 -0.44
C MET A 57 -17.09 -1.01 0.25
N MET A 58 -17.05 -2.20 -0.33
CA MET A 58 -16.14 -3.27 0.06
C MET A 58 -15.36 -3.74 -1.18
N ILE A 59 -14.05 -3.76 -1.05
CA ILE A 59 -13.14 -4.35 -2.03
C ILE A 59 -12.34 -5.43 -1.33
N HIS A 60 -12.44 -6.67 -1.83
CA HIS A 60 -11.60 -7.77 -1.37
C HIS A 60 -10.80 -8.30 -2.56
N ALA A 61 -9.49 -8.29 -2.44
CA ALA A 61 -8.56 -8.72 -3.48
C ALA A 61 -7.59 -9.77 -2.93
N ASN A 62 -7.65 -10.96 -3.52
CA ASN A 62 -6.72 -12.05 -3.23
C ASN A 62 -5.83 -12.28 -4.45
N VAL A 63 -4.51 -12.27 -4.25
CA VAL A 63 -3.52 -12.48 -5.31
C VAL A 63 -2.59 -13.60 -4.88
N GLN A 64 -2.59 -14.69 -5.63
CA GLN A 64 -1.69 -15.80 -5.41
C GLN A 64 -0.72 -15.93 -6.59
N SER A 65 0.55 -16.17 -6.32
CA SER A 65 1.54 -16.32 -7.38
C SER A 65 2.60 -17.37 -7.05
N VAL A 66 3.07 -18.02 -8.10
CA VAL A 66 4.23 -18.91 -8.08
C VAL A 66 5.17 -18.50 -9.20
N GLY A 67 6.41 -18.18 -8.84
CA GLY A 67 7.48 -17.86 -9.79
C GLY A 67 8.62 -18.86 -9.67
N ASP A 68 9.01 -19.46 -10.78
CA ASP A 68 10.12 -20.40 -10.90
C ASP A 68 11.20 -19.80 -11.79
N TYR A 69 12.38 -19.60 -11.23
CA TYR A 69 13.49 -18.90 -11.88
C TYR A 69 14.75 -19.78 -11.90
N THR A 70 15.40 -19.86 -13.04
CA THR A 70 16.70 -20.54 -13.23
C THR A 70 17.74 -19.56 -13.73
N GLY A 71 19.01 -19.76 -13.36
CA GLY A 71 20.10 -18.93 -13.82
C GLY A 71 21.15 -18.66 -12.74
N LYS A 72 21.93 -17.61 -12.96
CA LYS A 72 23.02 -17.23 -12.08
C LYS A 72 22.53 -16.35 -10.91
N ASN A 73 23.01 -16.66 -9.72
CA ASN A 73 22.85 -15.80 -8.55
C ASN A 73 24.06 -16.02 -7.62
N SER A 74 24.69 -14.95 -7.17
CA SER A 74 25.88 -15.01 -6.30
C SER A 74 25.66 -15.72 -4.95
N ILE A 75 24.40 -16.02 -4.59
CA ILE A 75 24.09 -16.82 -3.40
C ILE A 75 24.28 -18.33 -3.65
N PHE A 76 24.32 -18.79 -4.90
CA PHE A 76 24.51 -20.19 -5.25
C PHE A 76 26.00 -20.58 -5.21
N SER A 77 26.31 -21.88 -5.32
CA SER A 77 27.66 -22.39 -5.25
C SER A 77 28.52 -21.90 -6.42
N ASP A 78 29.71 -21.36 -6.10
CA ASP A 78 30.71 -20.93 -7.08
C ASP A 78 31.27 -22.12 -7.89
N ASP A 79 31.28 -23.34 -7.31
CA ASP A 79 31.76 -24.55 -7.97
C ASP A 79 31.03 -24.86 -9.28
N TYR A 80 29.79 -24.36 -9.40
CA TYR A 80 28.93 -24.54 -10.56
C TYR A 80 28.52 -23.24 -11.22
N ASP A 81 29.43 -22.27 -11.29
CA ASP A 81 29.23 -20.98 -11.95
C ASP A 81 28.01 -20.22 -11.38
N ASN A 82 27.75 -20.38 -10.09
CA ASN A 82 26.61 -19.76 -9.38
C ASN A 82 25.23 -20.06 -10.00
N GLN A 83 25.11 -21.23 -10.64
CA GLN A 83 23.86 -21.67 -11.25
C GLN A 83 22.94 -22.30 -10.22
N GLY A 84 21.64 -22.02 -10.36
CA GLY A 84 20.63 -22.59 -9.47
C GLY A 84 19.20 -22.27 -9.88
N PHE A 85 18.32 -22.56 -8.96
CA PHE A 85 16.88 -22.40 -9.09
C PHE A 85 16.31 -21.70 -7.86
N THR A 86 15.41 -20.75 -8.07
CA THR A 86 14.63 -20.10 -7.02
C THR A 86 13.15 -20.28 -7.30
N ARG A 87 12.42 -20.85 -6.35
CA ARG A 87 10.95 -20.83 -6.32
C ARG A 87 10.47 -19.82 -5.33
N ARG A 88 9.61 -18.90 -5.76
CA ARG A 88 8.89 -17.97 -4.90
C ARG A 88 7.39 -18.23 -5.02
N GLN A 89 6.78 -18.53 -3.89
CA GLN A 89 5.33 -18.64 -3.74
C GLN A 89 4.87 -17.52 -2.81
N GLN A 90 3.79 -16.84 -3.15
CA GLN A 90 3.27 -15.71 -2.39
C GLN A 90 1.75 -15.67 -2.52
N ALA A 91 1.10 -15.41 -1.38
CA ALA A 91 -0.31 -15.10 -1.32
C ALA A 91 -0.48 -13.73 -0.63
N ASN A 92 -1.31 -12.86 -1.21
CA ASN A 92 -1.71 -11.59 -0.62
C ASN A 92 -3.23 -11.57 -0.53
N ASP A 93 -3.75 -11.18 0.62
CA ASP A 93 -5.18 -11.09 0.91
C ASP A 93 -5.48 -9.70 1.47
N ASN A 94 -6.13 -8.85 0.66
CA ASN A 94 -6.36 -7.45 0.96
C ASN A 94 -7.84 -7.15 1.02
N LEU A 95 -8.28 -6.48 2.07
CA LEU A 95 -9.66 -6.05 2.28
C LEU A 95 -9.69 -4.54 2.56
N LEU A 96 -10.55 -3.84 1.83
CA LEU A 96 -10.93 -2.45 2.10
C LEU A 96 -12.44 -2.38 2.32
N ILE A 97 -12.85 -1.83 3.45
CA ILE A 97 -14.25 -1.50 3.74
C ILE A 97 -14.33 0.00 3.98
N VAL A 98 -15.21 0.69 3.26
CA VAL A 98 -15.46 2.12 3.40
C VAL A 98 -16.93 2.32 3.79
N ASN A 99 -17.14 3.03 4.89
CA ASN A 99 -18.43 3.53 5.32
C ASN A 99 -18.37 5.05 5.34
N GLN A 100 -19.23 5.72 4.59
CA GLN A 100 -19.21 7.18 4.48
C GLN A 100 -20.61 7.75 4.61
N LEU A 101 -20.79 8.65 5.55
CA LEU A 101 -21.98 9.46 5.74
C LEU A 101 -21.69 10.90 5.33
N MET A 102 -22.47 11.45 4.44
CA MET A 102 -22.36 12.81 3.93
C MET A 102 -23.69 13.53 4.10
N THR A 103 -23.63 14.81 4.37
CA THR A 103 -24.83 15.62 4.47
C THR A 103 -24.59 17.05 3.98
N ASN A 104 -25.59 17.61 3.32
CA ASN A 104 -25.66 19.02 2.97
C ASN A 104 -26.97 19.60 3.52
N TRP A 105 -26.87 20.55 4.44
CA TRP A 105 -28.02 21.19 5.09
C TRP A 105 -28.10 22.65 4.71
N GLY A 106 -29.18 23.03 4.05
CA GLY A 106 -29.52 24.42 3.78
C GLY A 106 -30.02 25.10 5.05
N LEU A 107 -29.13 25.84 5.73
CA LEU A 107 -29.49 26.59 6.97
C LEU A 107 -30.36 27.81 6.64
N THR A 108 -30.02 28.53 5.57
CA THR A 108 -30.79 29.62 5.00
C THR A 108 -30.82 29.51 3.48
N LYS A 109 -31.38 30.49 2.77
CA LYS A 109 -31.33 30.52 1.29
C LYS A 109 -29.90 30.61 0.75
N THR A 110 -29.01 31.27 1.47
CA THR A 110 -27.63 31.53 1.05
C THR A 110 -26.56 30.77 1.85
N LEU A 111 -26.91 30.22 3.01
CA LEU A 111 -25.98 29.51 3.89
C LEU A 111 -26.35 28.03 3.96
N SER A 112 -25.36 27.16 3.72
CA SER A 112 -25.47 25.73 3.90
C SER A 112 -24.30 25.17 4.70
N LEU A 113 -24.55 24.08 5.41
CA LEU A 113 -23.56 23.24 6.09
C LEU A 113 -23.28 22.01 5.24
N ASP A 114 -22.03 21.76 4.92
CA ASP A 114 -21.55 20.51 4.32
C ASP A 114 -20.76 19.75 5.39
N ALA A 115 -21.25 18.58 5.80
CA ALA A 115 -20.60 17.76 6.81
C ALA A 115 -20.53 16.31 6.38
N GLY A 116 -19.59 15.57 6.95
CA GLY A 116 -19.48 14.15 6.67
C GLY A 116 -18.49 13.47 7.60
N ALA A 117 -18.65 12.16 7.69
CA ALA A 117 -17.72 11.28 8.38
C ALA A 117 -17.54 10.00 7.59
N SER A 118 -16.34 9.44 7.62
CA SER A 118 -16.10 8.10 7.11
C SER A 118 -15.30 7.27 8.12
N TYR A 119 -15.61 5.97 8.15
CA TYR A 119 -14.83 4.97 8.86
C TYR A 119 -14.43 3.89 7.86
N ASN A 120 -13.12 3.75 7.69
CA ASN A 120 -12.53 2.85 6.73
C ASN A 120 -11.70 1.81 7.46
N ILE A 121 -11.82 0.55 7.05
CA ILE A 121 -11.06 -0.59 7.54
C ILE A 121 -10.20 -1.10 6.39
N VAL A 122 -8.89 -1.16 6.61
CA VAL A 122 -7.95 -1.73 5.65
C VAL A 122 -7.26 -2.92 6.30
N LYS A 123 -7.30 -4.07 5.64
CA LYS A 123 -6.52 -5.24 6.03
C LYS A 123 -5.63 -5.65 4.86
N GLY A 124 -4.34 -5.81 5.16
CA GLY A 124 -3.34 -6.25 4.20
C GLY A 124 -2.60 -7.45 4.77
N ASN A 125 -2.95 -8.65 4.32
CA ASN A 125 -2.34 -9.88 4.82
C ASN A 125 -1.45 -10.51 3.75
N GLU A 126 -0.31 -11.00 4.17
CA GLU A 126 0.50 -11.94 3.41
C GLU A 126 0.51 -13.26 4.20
N PRO A 127 -0.52 -14.12 3.99
CA PRO A 127 -0.75 -15.30 4.82
C PRO A 127 0.32 -16.38 4.63
N ASP A 128 1.02 -16.40 3.50
CA ASP A 128 2.17 -17.26 3.28
C ASP A 128 3.01 -16.75 2.09
N ARG A 129 4.29 -16.56 2.36
CA ARG A 129 5.31 -16.38 1.31
C ARG A 129 6.45 -17.33 1.57
N ARG A 130 6.85 -18.07 0.52
CA ARG A 130 7.97 -19.00 0.59
C ARG A 130 9.00 -18.62 -0.48
N ILE A 131 10.27 -18.65 -0.09
CA ILE A 131 11.40 -18.51 -1.01
C ILE A 131 12.31 -19.70 -0.77
N ASN A 132 12.51 -20.48 -1.84
CA ASN A 132 13.34 -21.65 -1.82
C ASN A 132 14.44 -21.53 -2.86
N ASN A 133 15.68 -21.67 -2.41
CA ASN A 133 16.87 -21.57 -3.24
C ASN A 133 17.57 -22.91 -3.30
N ILE A 134 17.81 -23.39 -4.52
CA ILE A 134 18.40 -24.68 -4.83
C ILE A 134 19.60 -24.39 -5.74
N THR A 135 20.77 -24.87 -5.36
CA THR A 135 21.99 -24.68 -6.15
C THR A 135 22.27 -25.91 -6.99
N LYS A 136 22.91 -25.70 -8.14
CA LYS A 136 23.41 -26.79 -8.96
C LYS A 136 24.48 -27.60 -8.21
N ALA A 137 24.56 -28.91 -8.46
CA ALA A 137 25.52 -29.85 -7.90
C ALA A 137 26.12 -30.71 -9.00
N GLU A 138 27.08 -31.54 -8.68
CA GLU A 138 27.75 -32.43 -9.65
C GLU A 138 26.70 -33.33 -10.36
N GLU A 139 25.80 -33.91 -9.58
CA GLU A 139 24.64 -34.63 -10.12
C GLU A 139 23.36 -33.93 -9.69
N GLY A 140 22.67 -33.26 -10.65
CA GLY A 140 21.42 -32.56 -10.40
C GLY A 140 21.55 -31.29 -9.59
N TYR A 141 20.86 -31.23 -8.47
CA TYR A 141 20.75 -30.04 -7.60
C TYR A 141 20.82 -30.42 -6.12
N THR A 142 21.04 -29.44 -5.29
CA THR A 142 20.98 -29.59 -3.82
C THR A 142 20.37 -28.35 -3.17
N LEU A 143 19.77 -28.51 -1.98
CA LEU A 143 19.32 -27.38 -1.20
C LEU A 143 20.51 -26.47 -0.85
N LEU A 144 20.36 -25.19 -1.08
CA LEU A 144 21.38 -24.20 -0.72
C LEU A 144 21.56 -24.23 0.80
N ARG A 145 22.80 -24.42 1.25
CA ARG A 145 23.17 -24.39 2.67
C ARG A 145 23.05 -22.98 3.24
N GLY A 146 23.00 -22.91 4.54
CA GLY A 146 22.90 -21.64 5.25
C GLY A 146 21.48 -21.07 5.29
N ASN A 147 21.37 -19.80 5.52
CA ASN A 147 20.12 -19.08 5.83
C ASN A 147 19.43 -18.54 4.55
N SER A 148 19.19 -19.43 3.58
CA SER A 148 18.73 -19.05 2.23
C SER A 148 17.29 -19.47 1.92
N GLN A 149 16.67 -20.20 2.83
CA GLN A 149 15.28 -20.64 2.71
C GLN A 149 14.42 -19.83 3.65
N GLN A 150 13.30 -19.31 3.16
CA GLN A 150 12.48 -18.38 3.94
C GLN A 150 11.00 -18.75 3.86
N ARG A 151 10.31 -18.63 5.00
CA ARG A 151 8.86 -18.59 5.08
C ARG A 151 8.44 -17.35 5.86
N TYR A 152 7.46 -16.62 5.35
CA TYR A 152 7.08 -15.31 5.86
C TYR A 152 5.57 -15.18 5.91
N PHE A 153 5.10 -14.53 6.97
CA PHE A 153 3.70 -14.20 7.22
C PHE A 153 3.61 -12.76 7.68
N SER A 154 2.64 -12.00 7.21
CA SER A 154 2.38 -10.67 7.76
C SER A 154 0.90 -10.33 7.80
N THR A 155 0.56 -9.45 8.72
CA THR A 155 -0.74 -8.82 8.88
C THR A 155 -0.57 -7.32 8.99
N LEU A 156 -1.45 -6.59 8.31
CA LEU A 156 -1.64 -5.15 8.43
C LEU A 156 -3.11 -4.92 8.74
N ASP A 157 -3.39 -4.22 9.82
CA ASP A 157 -4.72 -3.80 10.21
C ASP A 157 -4.70 -2.27 10.40
N GLU A 158 -5.46 -1.53 9.56
CA GLU A 158 -5.57 -0.07 9.62
C GLU A 158 -7.03 0.34 9.79
N ASP A 159 -7.27 1.20 10.76
CA ASP A 159 -8.50 1.94 10.97
C ASP A 159 -8.28 3.41 10.58
N ASP A 160 -9.10 3.96 9.67
CA ASP A 160 -8.98 5.32 9.17
C ASP A 160 -10.33 6.05 9.32
N ILE A 161 -10.38 7.02 10.23
CA ILE A 161 -11.53 7.89 10.47
C ILE A 161 -11.27 9.24 9.81
N ASN A 162 -12.22 9.66 8.97
CA ASN A 162 -12.20 11.00 8.38
C ASN A 162 -13.47 11.76 8.78
N VAL A 163 -13.31 13.01 9.12
CA VAL A 163 -14.42 13.92 9.41
C VAL A 163 -14.28 15.21 8.63
N LYS A 164 -15.37 15.80 8.22
CA LYS A 164 -15.41 17.14 7.63
C LYS A 164 -16.61 17.91 8.11
N ALA A 165 -16.44 19.23 8.25
CA ALA A 165 -17.52 20.18 8.46
C ALA A 165 -17.14 21.51 7.81
N GLY A 166 -18.05 22.06 7.01
CA GLY A 166 -17.81 23.32 6.32
C GLY A 166 -19.08 24.12 6.11
N LEU A 167 -18.97 25.42 6.21
CA LEU A 167 -20.01 26.38 5.88
C LEU A 167 -19.80 26.89 4.48
N ILE A 168 -20.86 26.93 3.68
CA ILE A 168 -20.88 27.45 2.32
C ILE A 168 -21.83 28.65 2.29
N TYR A 169 -21.29 29.84 2.08
CA TYR A 169 -22.07 31.05 1.91
C TYR A 169 -22.12 31.45 0.45
N ARG A 170 -23.31 31.43 -0.16
CA ARG A 170 -23.56 31.91 -1.51
C ARG A 170 -23.68 33.42 -1.51
N LEU A 171 -22.93 34.12 -2.36
CA LEU A 171 -22.89 35.58 -2.39
C LEU A 171 -24.17 36.18 -2.96
N LYS A 172 -24.92 35.42 -3.76
CA LYS A 172 -26.21 35.83 -4.32
C LYS A 172 -27.21 34.69 -4.25
N ASP A 173 -28.48 35.03 -4.07
CA ASP A 173 -29.61 34.07 -4.03
C ASP A 173 -30.09 33.71 -5.44
N ASN A 174 -29.20 33.52 -6.37
CA ASN A 174 -29.50 33.10 -7.74
C ASN A 174 -28.87 31.74 -8.06
N VAL A 175 -29.68 30.78 -8.53
CA VAL A 175 -29.23 29.41 -8.85
C VAL A 175 -28.21 29.41 -10.00
N GLU A 176 -28.21 30.38 -10.87
CA GLU A 176 -27.28 30.49 -12.00
C GLU A 176 -25.90 31.01 -11.60
N GLU A 177 -25.75 31.58 -10.39
CA GLU A 177 -24.50 32.17 -9.94
C GLU A 177 -23.76 31.24 -8.98
N ILE A 178 -22.54 30.90 -9.33
CA ILE A 178 -21.69 29.94 -8.56
C ILE A 178 -20.81 30.63 -7.51
N SER A 179 -20.94 31.98 -7.34
CA SER A 179 -20.09 32.72 -6.40
C SER A 179 -20.39 32.34 -4.95
N ASN A 180 -19.40 31.83 -4.26
CA ASN A 180 -19.52 31.39 -2.87
C ASN A 180 -18.21 31.51 -2.11
N ILE A 181 -18.32 31.53 -0.79
CA ILE A 181 -17.20 31.42 0.16
C ILE A 181 -17.42 30.14 0.97
N ARG A 182 -16.39 29.37 1.14
CA ARG A 182 -16.37 28.15 1.96
C ARG A 182 -15.33 28.27 3.05
N LEU A 183 -15.71 27.93 4.25
CA LEU A 183 -14.83 27.83 5.42
C LEU A 183 -15.08 26.49 6.07
N GLY A 184 -14.05 25.78 6.44
CA GLY A 184 -14.28 24.47 7.04
C GLY A 184 -13.06 23.85 7.69
N TYR A 185 -13.34 22.70 8.25
CA TYR A 185 -12.40 21.83 8.93
C TYR A 185 -12.48 20.42 8.36
N THR A 186 -11.32 19.76 8.26
CA THR A 186 -11.24 18.31 8.03
C THR A 186 -10.27 17.70 9.03
N GLY A 187 -10.63 16.51 9.56
CA GLY A 187 -9.76 15.70 10.41
C GLY A 187 -9.58 14.33 9.80
N ARG A 188 -8.36 13.78 9.87
CA ARG A 188 -8.05 12.40 9.53
C ARG A 188 -7.26 11.76 10.65
N PHE A 189 -7.75 10.62 11.12
CA PHE A 189 -7.20 9.85 12.25
C PHE A 189 -7.00 8.42 11.81
N VAL A 190 -5.74 7.99 11.80
CA VAL A 190 -5.35 6.64 11.34
C VAL A 190 -4.62 5.93 12.47
N ASP A 191 -5.02 4.71 12.73
CA ASP A 191 -4.30 3.74 13.55
C ASP A 191 -3.96 2.52 12.69
N ASP A 192 -2.67 2.24 12.52
CA ASP A 192 -2.16 1.16 11.68
C ASP A 192 -1.26 0.26 12.50
N ASN A 193 -1.52 -1.04 12.47
CA ASN A 193 -0.78 -2.05 13.18
C ASN A 193 -0.26 -3.11 12.21
N PHE A 194 1.05 -3.22 12.13
CA PHE A 194 1.74 -4.20 11.30
C PHE A 194 2.50 -5.22 12.15
N LYS A 195 2.40 -6.48 11.75
CA LYS A 195 3.20 -7.57 12.32
C LYS A 195 3.66 -8.50 11.21
N ALA A 196 4.95 -8.80 11.21
CA ALA A 196 5.53 -9.82 10.36
C ALA A 196 6.20 -10.92 11.20
N THR A 197 6.10 -12.15 10.73
CA THR A 197 6.84 -13.30 11.28
C THR A 197 7.59 -13.96 10.14
N GLU A 198 8.90 -13.99 10.26
CA GLU A 198 9.79 -14.62 9.28
C GLU A 198 10.47 -15.83 9.92
N TYR A 199 10.40 -16.95 9.23
CA TYR A 199 11.16 -18.15 9.54
C TYR A 199 12.26 -18.29 8.49
N ASN A 200 13.52 -18.24 8.93
CA ASN A 200 14.68 -18.59 8.14
C ASN A 200 15.06 -20.02 8.45
N LEU A 201 15.11 -20.86 7.42
CA LEU A 201 15.49 -22.24 7.54
C LEU A 201 16.95 -22.39 7.13
N THR A 202 17.80 -22.72 8.07
CA THR A 202 19.24 -22.93 7.86
C THR A 202 19.48 -24.40 7.57
N VAL A 203 19.83 -24.73 6.33
CA VAL A 203 20.13 -26.10 5.92
C VAL A 203 21.56 -26.45 6.32
N GLY A 204 21.73 -27.43 7.18
CA GLY A 204 23.04 -27.93 7.62
C GLY A 204 23.58 -29.06 6.73
N HIS A 205 22.73 -29.98 6.33
CA HIS A 205 23.10 -31.12 5.48
C HIS A 205 22.38 -31.03 4.13
N ALA A 206 23.16 -31.08 3.05
CA ALA A 206 22.63 -31.08 1.70
C ALA A 206 21.83 -32.35 1.41
N SER A 207 20.75 -32.21 0.66
CA SER A 207 19.98 -33.33 0.10
C SER A 207 20.10 -33.29 -1.41
N SER A 208 20.42 -34.42 -2.02
CA SER A 208 20.44 -34.54 -3.48
C SER A 208 19.02 -34.43 -4.04
N ILE A 209 18.87 -33.61 -5.07
CA ILE A 209 17.64 -33.38 -5.82
C ILE A 209 17.93 -33.75 -7.28
N PRO A 210 17.57 -34.94 -7.72
CA PRO A 210 17.92 -35.40 -9.07
C PRO A 210 17.30 -34.53 -10.17
N SER A 211 16.07 -34.05 -9.98
CA SER A 211 15.35 -33.20 -10.93
C SER A 211 14.47 -32.19 -10.23
N LEU A 212 14.30 -31.02 -10.84
CA LEU A 212 13.39 -29.99 -10.36
C LEU A 212 11.92 -30.26 -10.70
N ASP A 213 11.64 -31.18 -11.64
CA ASP A 213 10.29 -31.41 -12.14
C ASP A 213 9.36 -32.09 -11.12
N ASN A 214 9.92 -32.93 -10.24
CA ASN A 214 9.17 -33.69 -9.24
C ASN A 214 9.67 -33.41 -7.81
N PHE A 215 10.21 -32.23 -7.56
CA PHE A 215 10.77 -31.90 -6.29
C PHE A 215 9.71 -31.35 -5.33
N SER A 216 9.54 -31.99 -4.17
CA SER A 216 8.74 -31.50 -3.04
C SER A 216 9.63 -31.13 -1.86
N LEU A 217 9.59 -29.85 -1.46
CA LEU A 217 10.29 -29.38 -0.26
C LEU A 217 9.68 -29.91 1.02
N ASP A 218 8.38 -30.24 1.02
CA ASP A 218 7.69 -30.78 2.19
C ASP A 218 8.26 -32.12 2.62
N ASP A 219 8.85 -32.88 1.68
CA ASP A 219 9.55 -34.13 1.97
C ASP A 219 10.83 -33.91 2.79
N TYR A 220 11.48 -32.76 2.60
CA TYR A 220 12.70 -32.42 3.34
C TYR A 220 12.40 -31.69 4.67
N TYR A 221 11.48 -30.72 4.67
CA TYR A 221 11.15 -29.92 5.84
C TYR A 221 10.10 -30.61 6.72
N ASN A 222 10.48 -31.75 7.28
CA ASN A 222 9.64 -32.56 8.18
C ASN A 222 10.21 -32.59 9.60
N GLN A 223 9.42 -33.08 10.55
CA GLN A 223 9.79 -33.15 11.97
C GLN A 223 11.01 -34.03 12.21
N GLN A 224 11.20 -35.09 11.46
CA GLN A 224 12.33 -36.00 11.62
C GLN A 224 13.65 -35.33 11.25
N ASN A 225 13.68 -34.59 10.12
CA ASN A 225 14.86 -33.86 9.68
C ASN A 225 15.17 -32.67 10.61
N LEU A 226 14.14 -32.00 11.16
CA LEU A 226 14.33 -30.96 12.17
C LEU A 226 14.96 -31.54 13.44
N SER A 227 14.42 -32.64 13.98
CA SER A 227 14.90 -33.28 15.20
C SER A 227 16.33 -33.86 15.05
N SER A 228 16.70 -34.29 13.84
CA SER A 228 18.04 -34.79 13.53
C SER A 228 19.07 -33.71 13.22
N GLY A 229 18.67 -32.41 13.24
CA GLY A 229 19.55 -31.27 12.97
C GLY A 229 19.94 -31.11 11.50
N ARG A 230 19.22 -31.72 10.55
CA ARG A 230 19.45 -31.53 9.12
C ARG A 230 19.16 -30.10 8.67
N PHE A 231 18.22 -29.45 9.35
CA PHE A 231 18.00 -28.01 9.24
C PHE A 231 17.60 -27.45 10.61
N ALA A 232 17.81 -26.14 10.75
CA ALA A 232 17.38 -25.38 11.93
C ALA A 232 16.42 -24.27 11.49
N VAL A 233 15.59 -23.81 12.42
CA VAL A 233 14.62 -22.75 12.18
C VAL A 233 14.93 -21.57 13.09
N GLN A 234 15.16 -20.40 12.51
CA GLN A 234 15.26 -19.14 13.21
C GLN A 234 13.98 -18.34 12.97
N LYS A 235 13.31 -17.93 14.05
CA LYS A 235 12.11 -17.10 14.01
C LYS A 235 12.45 -15.66 14.31
N ASN A 236 12.04 -14.75 13.43
CA ASN A 236 12.11 -13.30 13.64
C ASN A 236 10.69 -12.73 13.63
N ILE A 237 10.44 -11.75 14.49
CA ILE A 237 9.16 -11.05 14.56
C ILE A 237 9.45 -9.57 14.46
N ASP A 238 8.90 -8.92 13.45
CA ASP A 238 8.98 -7.48 13.25
C ASP A 238 7.58 -6.89 13.44
N LYS A 239 7.51 -5.76 14.14
CA LYS A 239 6.27 -5.05 14.40
C LYS A 239 6.50 -3.54 14.25
N TYR A 240 5.49 -2.85 13.74
CA TYR A 240 5.36 -1.41 13.93
C TYR A 240 3.88 -1.04 14.07
N SER A 241 3.63 0.06 14.76
CA SER A 241 2.34 0.73 14.81
C SER A 241 2.49 2.18 14.39
N VAL A 242 1.46 2.73 13.76
CA VAL A 242 1.43 4.12 13.30
C VAL A 242 0.16 4.78 13.80
N THR A 243 0.32 5.88 14.51
CA THR A 243 -0.78 6.79 14.79
C THR A 243 -0.57 8.06 13.96
N LYS A 244 -1.57 8.43 13.14
CA LYS A 244 -1.52 9.62 12.30
C LYS A 244 -2.73 10.50 12.56
N ASN A 245 -2.47 11.73 12.99
CA ASN A 245 -3.49 12.75 13.22
C ASN A 245 -3.23 13.91 12.27
N ILE A 246 -4.20 14.26 11.45
CA ILE A 246 -4.13 15.42 10.55
C ILE A 246 -5.34 16.30 10.81
N HIS A 247 -5.09 17.50 11.29
CA HIS A 247 -6.10 18.54 11.49
C HIS A 247 -5.93 19.60 10.42
N SER A 248 -7.01 19.93 9.72
CA SER A 248 -6.95 20.89 8.63
C SER A 248 -8.05 21.94 8.77
N ALA A 249 -7.69 23.20 8.55
CA ALA A 249 -8.64 24.28 8.36
C ALA A 249 -8.49 24.84 6.94
N TYR A 250 -9.59 25.17 6.29
CA TYR A 250 -9.54 25.73 4.94
C TYR A 250 -10.50 26.90 4.75
N ALA A 251 -10.10 27.79 3.85
CA ALA A 251 -10.91 28.88 3.33
C ALA A 251 -10.80 28.88 1.81
N GLU A 252 -11.92 29.00 1.13
CA GLU A 252 -12.01 28.98 -0.34
C GLU A 252 -13.05 30.02 -0.77
N ALA A 253 -12.75 30.75 -1.82
CA ALA A 253 -13.68 31.67 -2.46
C ALA A 253 -13.75 31.38 -3.96
N THR A 254 -14.96 31.13 -4.44
CA THR A 254 -15.27 31.08 -5.87
C THR A 254 -16.01 32.34 -6.25
N TYR A 255 -15.54 33.03 -7.27
CA TYR A 255 -16.20 34.25 -7.76
C TYR A 255 -16.33 34.24 -9.27
N GLN A 256 -17.54 34.48 -9.74
CA GLN A 256 -17.87 34.63 -11.14
C GLN A 256 -17.95 36.12 -11.47
N PHE A 257 -16.87 36.67 -12.08
CA PHE A 257 -16.80 38.07 -12.47
C PHE A 257 -17.77 38.41 -13.63
N THR A 258 -17.86 37.45 -14.57
CA THR A 258 -18.74 37.52 -15.73
C THR A 258 -19.19 36.09 -16.06
N PRO A 259 -20.19 35.87 -16.93
CA PRO A 259 -20.52 34.52 -17.41
C PRO A 259 -19.34 33.76 -18.02
N ARG A 260 -18.29 34.49 -18.42
CA ARG A 260 -17.08 33.89 -19.03
C ARG A 260 -15.95 33.63 -18.04
N TRP A 261 -15.82 34.47 -17.01
CA TRP A 261 -14.69 34.39 -16.06
C TRP A 261 -15.10 33.89 -14.69
N ILE A 262 -14.52 32.79 -14.28
CA ILE A 262 -14.70 32.21 -12.95
C ILE A 262 -13.32 32.01 -12.34
N VAL A 263 -13.14 32.53 -11.14
CA VAL A 263 -11.92 32.39 -10.33
C VAL A 263 -12.25 31.68 -9.04
N ASN A 264 -11.41 30.71 -8.67
CA ASN A 264 -11.46 30.05 -7.39
C ASN A 264 -10.08 30.19 -6.73
N VAL A 265 -10.03 30.72 -5.52
CA VAL A 265 -8.84 30.85 -4.69
C VAL A 265 -9.07 30.13 -3.38
N GLY A 266 -8.07 29.42 -2.91
CA GLY A 266 -8.16 28.66 -1.66
C GLY A 266 -6.86 28.69 -0.90
N MET A 267 -6.99 28.53 0.42
CA MET A 267 -5.91 28.28 1.34
C MET A 267 -6.33 27.17 2.30
N LYS A 268 -5.49 26.14 2.43
CA LYS A 268 -5.64 25.09 3.43
C LYS A 268 -4.42 25.09 4.33
N TYR A 269 -4.65 24.99 5.62
CA TYR A 269 -3.62 24.77 6.63
C TYR A 269 -3.79 23.37 7.19
N ASP A 270 -2.71 22.57 7.16
CA ASP A 270 -2.67 21.23 7.71
C ASP A 270 -1.65 21.19 8.86
N ASN A 271 -2.10 20.75 10.02
CA ASN A 271 -1.25 20.33 11.14
C ASN A 271 -1.19 18.80 11.12
N VAL A 272 0.00 18.25 10.93
CA VAL A 272 0.28 16.82 10.78
C VAL A 272 1.10 16.34 11.95
N ASP A 273 0.60 15.28 12.61
CA ASP A 273 1.30 14.55 13.66
C ASP A 273 1.28 13.06 13.29
N ILE A 274 2.46 12.46 13.10
CA ILE A 274 2.63 11.03 12.82
C ILE A 274 3.62 10.48 13.83
N GLN A 275 3.21 9.47 14.57
CA GLN A 275 4.06 8.68 15.46
C GLN A 275 4.15 7.26 14.91
N VAL A 276 5.37 6.72 14.86
CA VAL A 276 5.66 5.35 14.47
C VAL A 276 6.48 4.69 15.57
N ASP A 277 5.88 3.71 16.24
CA ASP A 277 6.57 2.88 17.21
C ASP A 277 6.94 1.55 16.56
N TYR A 278 8.17 1.09 16.70
CA TYR A 278 8.64 -0.11 16.04
C TYR A 278 9.50 -0.99 16.95
N ASN A 279 9.43 -2.30 16.69
CA ASN A 279 10.30 -3.32 17.25
C ASN A 279 10.65 -4.30 16.13
N VAL A 280 11.86 -4.18 15.58
CA VAL A 280 12.32 -4.93 14.41
C VAL A 280 13.59 -5.70 14.73
N ASN A 281 13.57 -7.01 14.47
CA ASN A 281 14.69 -7.90 14.73
C ASN A 281 15.84 -7.75 13.72
N LYS A 282 15.50 -7.53 12.46
CA LYS A 282 16.48 -7.28 11.38
C LYS A 282 16.77 -5.79 11.28
N GLY A 283 17.82 -5.35 11.87
CA GLY A 283 18.20 -3.94 12.03
C GLY A 283 18.35 -3.56 13.49
N GLY A 284 17.88 -4.46 14.39
CA GLY A 284 18.30 -4.49 15.81
C GLY A 284 17.81 -3.33 16.64
N SER A 285 16.58 -2.80 16.43
CA SER A 285 16.13 -1.72 17.29
C SER A 285 14.65 -1.75 17.60
N GLU A 286 14.36 -1.40 18.84
CA GLU A 286 13.09 -0.91 19.30
C GLU A 286 13.20 0.61 19.44
N GLY A 287 12.20 1.33 18.97
CA GLY A 287 12.23 2.79 19.02
C GLY A 287 10.94 3.44 18.51
N SER A 288 10.95 4.75 18.49
CA SER A 288 9.86 5.59 18.01
C SER A 288 10.40 6.72 17.16
N ASN A 289 9.71 7.00 16.06
CA ASN A 289 9.95 8.17 15.21
C ASN A 289 8.69 9.03 15.15
N THR A 290 8.85 10.34 15.22
CA THR A 290 7.74 11.29 15.17
C THR A 290 7.96 12.32 14.05
N ILE A 291 6.91 12.62 13.30
CA ILE A 291 6.90 13.69 12.30
C ILE A 291 5.78 14.68 12.69
N GLN A 292 6.18 15.88 13.07
CA GLN A 292 5.26 16.97 13.36
C GLN A 292 5.54 18.13 12.40
N LYS A 293 4.57 18.47 11.55
CA LYS A 293 4.73 19.52 10.54
C LYS A 293 3.43 20.24 10.24
N ASP A 294 3.60 21.53 9.95
CA ASP A 294 2.55 22.41 9.48
C ASP A 294 2.74 22.73 8.01
N PHE A 295 1.64 22.73 7.26
CA PHE A 295 1.65 23.04 5.84
C PHE A 295 0.64 24.10 5.49
N PHE A 296 1.08 25.12 4.73
CA PHE A 296 0.22 26.11 4.08
C PHE A 296 0.12 25.78 2.61
N LEU A 297 -1.10 25.56 2.13
CA LEU A 297 -1.41 24.97 0.83
C LEU A 297 -2.32 25.91 0.04
N PRO A 298 -1.77 26.94 -0.62
CA PRO A 298 -2.53 27.80 -1.50
C PRO A 298 -2.95 27.10 -2.77
N SER A 299 -4.12 27.45 -3.31
CA SER A 299 -4.64 27.00 -4.59
C SER A 299 -5.27 28.12 -5.37
N LEU A 300 -5.13 28.06 -6.68
CA LEU A 300 -5.76 28.99 -7.65
C LEU A 300 -6.30 28.18 -8.81
N ASN A 301 -7.56 28.40 -9.15
CA ASN A 301 -8.17 27.87 -10.37
C ASN A 301 -8.84 29.02 -11.14
N LEU A 302 -8.56 29.09 -12.42
CA LEU A 302 -9.11 30.05 -13.34
C LEU A 302 -9.85 29.32 -14.45
N LYS A 303 -11.08 29.70 -14.73
CA LYS A 303 -11.84 29.19 -15.87
C LYS A 303 -12.29 30.36 -16.75
N TYR A 304 -12.02 30.24 -18.06
CA TYR A 304 -12.49 31.15 -19.08
C TYR A 304 -13.32 30.41 -20.11
N ASN A 305 -14.60 30.77 -20.22
CA ASN A 305 -15.50 30.22 -21.23
C ASN A 305 -15.34 31.03 -22.56
N LEU A 306 -14.62 30.45 -23.50
CA LEU A 306 -14.42 31.04 -24.84
C LEU A 306 -15.74 31.10 -25.63
N SER A 307 -16.54 30.04 -25.52
CA SER A 307 -17.88 29.92 -26.10
C SER A 307 -18.71 28.95 -25.24
N GLU A 308 -19.95 28.70 -25.60
CA GLU A 308 -20.80 27.68 -24.94
C GLU A 308 -20.19 26.26 -25.01
N LYS A 309 -19.37 25.99 -26.03
CA LYS A 309 -18.77 24.66 -26.26
C LYS A 309 -17.29 24.56 -25.86
N HIS A 310 -16.60 25.70 -25.61
CA HIS A 310 -15.16 25.71 -25.36
C HIS A 310 -14.83 26.49 -24.11
N SER A 311 -14.03 25.90 -23.21
CA SER A 311 -13.49 26.58 -22.04
C SER A 311 -12.00 26.33 -21.88
N LEU A 312 -11.27 27.33 -21.41
CA LEU A 312 -9.88 27.23 -20.97
C LEU A 312 -9.86 27.19 -19.45
N ARG A 313 -9.00 26.30 -18.87
CA ARG A 313 -8.80 26.20 -17.42
C ARG A 313 -7.32 26.24 -17.10
N LEU A 314 -6.96 27.00 -16.09
CA LEU A 314 -5.62 27.07 -15.51
C LEU A 314 -5.74 26.79 -14.03
N GLY A 315 -4.92 25.86 -13.50
CA GLY A 315 -4.86 25.54 -12.09
C GLY A 315 -3.42 25.55 -11.59
N ALA A 316 -3.21 26.08 -10.38
CA ALA A 316 -1.96 26.03 -9.67
C ALA A 316 -2.24 25.74 -8.19
N SER A 317 -1.48 24.82 -7.59
CA SER A 317 -1.60 24.50 -6.15
C SER A 317 -0.28 24.03 -5.58
N LYS A 318 -0.09 24.28 -4.29
CA LYS A 318 0.97 23.66 -3.49
C LYS A 318 0.40 22.41 -2.80
N THR A 319 1.14 21.31 -2.87
CA THR A 319 0.81 20.04 -2.19
C THR A 319 2.02 19.50 -1.46
N TYR A 320 1.82 18.49 -0.62
CA TYR A 320 2.90 17.74 0.04
C TYR A 320 2.62 16.24 -0.04
N THR A 321 3.65 15.45 0.21
CA THR A 321 3.56 14.00 0.34
C THR A 321 4.12 13.61 1.72
N LEU A 322 3.42 12.72 2.40
CA LEU A 322 3.88 12.12 3.65
C LEU A 322 4.53 10.77 3.34
N PRO A 323 5.59 10.40 4.05
CA PRO A 323 6.20 9.10 3.92
C PRO A 323 5.23 8.00 4.38
N GLN A 324 5.40 6.81 3.81
CA GLN A 324 4.67 5.63 4.25
C GLN A 324 5.26 5.10 5.58
N ALA A 325 4.45 4.39 6.36
CA ALA A 325 4.86 3.80 7.63
C ALA A 325 6.15 2.96 7.53
N LYS A 326 6.24 2.12 6.49
CA LYS A 326 7.42 1.29 6.22
C LYS A 326 8.68 2.08 5.84
N GLU A 327 8.56 3.36 5.46
CA GLU A 327 9.69 4.23 5.15
C GLU A 327 10.23 4.92 6.40
N ILE A 328 9.40 5.08 7.43
CA ILE A 328 9.74 5.72 8.71
C ILE A 328 10.31 4.69 9.70
N SER A 329 9.92 3.42 9.57
CA SER A 329 10.44 2.32 10.40
C SER A 329 11.64 1.64 9.73
N PRO A 330 12.64 1.14 10.48
CA PRO A 330 13.78 0.39 9.92
C PRO A 330 13.40 -1.03 9.46
N TYR A 331 12.13 -1.28 9.18
CA TYR A 331 11.63 -2.56 8.72
C TYR A 331 12.22 -2.93 7.35
N ARG A 332 12.66 -4.19 7.20
CA ARG A 332 13.24 -4.71 5.96
C ARG A 332 12.30 -5.68 5.26
N TYR A 333 11.86 -5.31 4.07
CA TYR A 333 11.08 -6.18 3.20
C TYR A 333 11.97 -6.87 2.16
N VAL A 334 11.80 -8.20 2.03
CA VAL A 334 12.55 -9.01 1.05
C VAL A 334 11.74 -9.15 -0.23
N GLY A 335 12.16 -8.42 -1.25
CA GLY A 335 11.58 -8.49 -2.60
C GLY A 335 12.20 -9.59 -3.46
N VAL A 336 11.64 -9.81 -4.66
CA VAL A 336 12.21 -10.73 -5.67
C VAL A 336 13.50 -10.17 -6.25
N ASN A 337 13.49 -8.88 -6.58
CA ASN A 337 14.57 -8.21 -7.26
C ASN A 337 15.57 -7.60 -6.28
N PHE A 338 15.08 -6.96 -5.24
CA PHE A 338 15.89 -6.28 -4.23
C PHE A 338 15.16 -6.24 -2.88
N ASN A 339 15.93 -6.03 -1.82
CA ASN A 339 15.37 -5.77 -0.50
C ASN A 339 15.19 -4.26 -0.32
N SER A 340 14.10 -3.85 0.27
CA SER A 340 13.85 -2.46 0.68
C SER A 340 13.85 -2.35 2.19
N GLN A 341 14.39 -1.26 2.71
CA GLN A 341 14.41 -0.96 4.14
C GLN A 341 14.06 0.50 4.34
N GLY A 342 13.22 0.78 5.33
CA GLY A 342 12.93 2.13 5.78
C GLY A 342 14.10 2.73 6.58
N ASN A 343 14.00 4.02 6.84
CA ASN A 343 15.05 4.81 7.50
C ASN A 343 14.76 4.96 8.98
#